data_48eda3ae55beef797e788c540acca827
#
_entry.id   48eda3ae55beef797e788c540acca827
#
_cell.length_a   1.000
_cell.length_b   1.000
_cell.length_c   1.000
_cell.angle_alpha   90.00
_cell.angle_beta   90.00
_cell.angle_gamma   90.00
#
_symmetry.space_group_name_H-M   'P 1'
#
loop_
_entity.id
_entity.type
_entity.pdbx_description
1 polymer ?
#
loop_
_entity_poly.entity_id
_entity_poly.type
_entity_poly.pdbx_seq_one_letter_code
_entity_poly.pdbx_strand_id
1 'polypeptide(L)'
;METLKNIHLHAVLQISPSDFDLPNYPFEDRNYSPERKYHYWKQVLTKNGLPNLEPMEKGFEYIKISDIDDESLETLVKLNLVDISEYRCSTEDLEAEMEEAESEDITPRCFDGGVVVTSQGKMVITPQCCYSLQDYKEWTRIKQSKNFELIWIGHPWMYYKTQGNDILFTRLIEKAFDGKTWKHYLHADNTMMMDSSNCIEKKHKEIDDRDLKYSVNFAKLKEAIGKMEMELHTFKKRIEAIAIKWELVNPSWIAACMVDGNGEMLSYGEEDVN
;
A
#
# COMPACT_ATOMS: atom_id res chain seq x y z
N MET A 1 -23.46 -10.03 -7.50
CA MET A 1 -22.16 -10.45 -6.97
C MET A 1 -21.36 -11.11 -8.10
N GLU A 2 -20.14 -10.68 -8.32
CA GLU A 2 -19.25 -11.18 -9.38
C GLU A 2 -18.24 -12.17 -8.79
N THR A 3 -17.99 -13.30 -9.47
CA THR A 3 -16.96 -14.26 -9.06
C THR A 3 -15.65 -13.92 -9.72
N LEU A 4 -14.64 -13.58 -8.92
CA LEU A 4 -13.30 -13.27 -9.39
C LEU A 4 -12.57 -14.55 -9.83
N LYS A 5 -11.93 -14.50 -11.01
CA LYS A 5 -11.20 -15.62 -11.60
C LYS A 5 -9.76 -15.20 -11.89
N ASN A 6 -8.84 -16.16 -11.81
CA ASN A 6 -7.40 -15.89 -12.06
C ASN A 6 -6.94 -14.64 -11.30
N ILE A 7 -7.16 -14.68 -9.98
CA ILE A 7 -6.79 -13.56 -9.12
C ILE A 7 -5.30 -13.54 -8.87
N HIS A 8 -4.76 -12.32 -8.82
CA HIS A 8 -3.40 -12.04 -8.33
C HIS A 8 -3.48 -10.89 -7.34
N LEU A 9 -2.70 -10.98 -6.28
CA LEU A 9 -2.44 -9.91 -5.36
C LEU A 9 -1.04 -9.36 -5.67
N HIS A 10 -0.97 -8.07 -5.92
CA HIS A 10 0.28 -7.38 -6.21
C HIS A 10 0.56 -6.40 -5.09
N ALA A 11 1.68 -6.57 -4.40
CA ALA A 11 2.20 -5.51 -3.57
C ALA A 11 2.68 -4.37 -4.48
N VAL A 12 2.25 -3.14 -4.18
CA VAL A 12 2.52 -1.98 -5.02
C VAL A 12 3.02 -0.82 -4.19
N LEU A 13 3.89 0.01 -4.78
CA LEU A 13 4.15 1.35 -4.31
C LEU A 13 3.20 2.32 -5.01
N GLN A 14 2.70 3.29 -4.28
CA GLN A 14 2.05 4.47 -4.84
C GLN A 14 3.08 5.58 -4.88
N ILE A 15 3.38 6.07 -6.07
CA ILE A 15 4.33 7.17 -6.25
C ILE A 15 3.56 8.34 -6.85
N SER A 16 3.18 9.26 -5.97
CA SER A 16 2.44 10.45 -6.39
C SER A 16 3.38 11.53 -6.90
N PRO A 17 3.00 12.29 -7.94
CA PRO A 17 3.73 13.49 -8.32
C PRO A 17 3.85 14.53 -7.20
N SER A 18 2.96 14.50 -6.20
CA SER A 18 3.03 15.38 -5.03
C SER A 18 4.19 15.04 -4.08
N ASP A 19 4.77 13.85 -4.19
CA ASP A 19 5.91 13.44 -3.38
C ASP A 19 7.21 14.14 -3.82
N PHE A 20 7.15 14.85 -4.94
CA PHE A 20 8.26 15.59 -5.51
C PHE A 20 7.96 17.10 -5.51
N ASP A 21 8.89 17.89 -5.01
CA ASP A 21 8.82 19.36 -5.03
C ASP A 21 8.79 19.91 -6.46
N LEU A 22 7.60 19.96 -7.05
CA LEU A 22 7.41 20.60 -8.36
C LEU A 22 6.51 21.83 -8.22
N PRO A 23 7.04 23.01 -8.53
CA PRO A 23 6.19 24.20 -8.67
C PRO A 23 5.26 23.97 -9.88
N ASN A 24 3.95 24.11 -9.65
CA ASN A 24 2.89 24.05 -10.67
C ASN A 24 2.38 22.66 -11.06
N TYR A 25 2.02 21.85 -10.09
CA TYR A 25 1.17 20.70 -10.36
C TYR A 25 -0.27 21.16 -10.69
N PRO A 26 -0.82 20.82 -11.85
CA PRO A 26 -2.18 21.21 -12.20
C PRO A 26 -3.23 20.31 -11.50
N PHE A 27 -3.17 20.22 -10.17
CA PHE A 27 -4.05 19.36 -9.36
C PHE A 27 -5.53 19.76 -9.42
N GLU A 28 -5.82 20.98 -9.84
CA GLU A 28 -7.19 21.50 -9.78
C GLU A 28 -8.13 20.95 -10.85
N ASP A 29 -7.59 20.30 -11.89
CA ASP A 29 -8.41 19.83 -12.99
C ASP A 29 -8.67 18.31 -12.88
N ARG A 30 -9.69 17.94 -12.11
CA ARG A 30 -10.16 16.54 -11.93
C ARG A 30 -10.56 15.85 -13.24
N ASN A 31 -10.54 16.56 -14.37
CA ASN A 31 -11.00 16.13 -15.68
C ASN A 31 -9.88 15.65 -16.61
N TYR A 32 -8.66 15.39 -16.12
CA TYR A 32 -7.61 14.85 -16.98
C TYR A 32 -7.92 13.41 -17.40
N SER A 33 -7.79 13.15 -18.70
CA SER A 33 -7.83 11.77 -19.22
C SER A 33 -6.72 10.93 -18.58
N PRO A 34 -6.90 9.59 -18.48
CA PRO A 34 -5.85 8.70 -18.00
C PRO A 34 -4.52 8.87 -18.72
N GLU A 35 -4.53 9.11 -20.03
CA GLU A 35 -3.32 9.38 -20.84
C GLU A 35 -2.62 10.66 -20.40
N ARG A 36 -3.38 11.74 -20.14
CA ARG A 36 -2.79 13.01 -19.71
C ARG A 36 -2.19 12.90 -18.32
N LYS A 37 -2.86 12.20 -17.39
CA LYS A 37 -2.34 11.89 -16.07
C LYS A 37 -1.04 11.08 -16.17
N TYR A 38 -1.02 10.05 -17.01
CA TYR A 38 0.16 9.22 -17.25
C TYR A 38 1.33 10.04 -17.81
N HIS A 39 1.11 10.87 -18.82
CA HIS A 39 2.20 11.69 -19.40
C HIS A 39 2.79 12.66 -18.39
N TYR A 40 1.95 13.30 -17.58
CA TYR A 40 2.41 14.18 -16.52
C TYR A 40 3.21 13.41 -15.47
N TRP A 41 2.65 12.34 -14.94
CA TRP A 41 3.29 11.45 -13.98
C TRP A 41 4.67 10.98 -14.49
N LYS A 42 4.75 10.54 -15.74
CA LYS A 42 6.00 10.09 -16.36
C LYS A 42 7.05 11.21 -16.48
N GLN A 43 6.62 12.44 -16.78
CA GLN A 43 7.52 13.60 -16.83
C GLN A 43 8.10 13.90 -15.45
N VAL A 44 7.28 13.83 -14.40
CA VAL A 44 7.71 14.03 -13.01
C VAL A 44 8.75 12.99 -12.63
N LEU A 45 8.44 11.71 -12.81
CA LEU A 45 9.37 10.62 -12.49
C LEU A 45 10.70 10.73 -13.25
N THR A 46 10.65 11.03 -14.54
CA THR A 46 11.87 11.18 -15.35
C THR A 46 12.76 12.30 -14.81
N LYS A 47 12.18 13.44 -14.39
CA LYS A 47 12.95 14.55 -13.80
C LYS A 47 13.58 14.19 -12.46
N ASN A 48 13.02 13.24 -11.74
CA ASN A 48 13.48 12.81 -10.43
C ASN A 48 14.31 11.51 -10.47
N GLY A 49 14.84 11.14 -11.64
CA GLY A 49 15.74 10.01 -11.79
C GLY A 49 15.05 8.65 -11.83
N LEU A 50 13.73 8.62 -12.10
CA LEU A 50 12.91 7.41 -12.14
C LEU A 50 12.29 7.16 -13.54
N PRO A 51 13.07 7.23 -14.63
CA PRO A 51 12.52 7.17 -15.99
C PRO A 51 11.97 5.80 -16.36
N ASN A 52 12.38 4.73 -15.66
CA ASN A 52 12.03 3.35 -16.01
C ASN A 52 10.75 2.86 -15.36
N LEU A 53 10.23 3.60 -14.38
CA LEU A 53 9.01 3.17 -13.68
C LEU A 53 7.78 3.30 -14.58
N GLU A 54 6.96 2.26 -14.58
CA GLU A 54 5.70 2.19 -15.32
C GLU A 54 4.55 1.81 -14.39
N PRO A 55 3.38 2.48 -14.50
CA PRO A 55 2.24 2.15 -13.67
C PRO A 55 1.59 0.86 -14.15
N MET A 56 0.91 0.16 -13.26
CA MET A 56 0.12 -1.05 -13.58
C MET A 56 -0.93 -0.77 -14.66
N GLU A 57 -1.52 0.41 -14.62
CA GLU A 57 -2.52 0.89 -15.58
C GLU A 57 -2.45 2.41 -15.70
N LYS A 58 -2.61 2.94 -16.92
CA LYS A 58 -2.58 4.39 -17.17
C LYS A 58 -3.67 5.11 -16.38
N GLY A 59 -3.29 6.19 -15.73
CA GLY A 59 -4.18 6.99 -14.89
C GLY A 59 -4.15 6.60 -13.41
N PHE A 60 -3.42 5.54 -13.06
CA PHE A 60 -3.08 5.17 -11.70
C PHE A 60 -1.59 5.42 -11.43
N GLU A 61 -1.23 5.51 -10.17
CA GLU A 61 0.14 5.79 -9.70
C GLU A 61 0.76 4.56 -9.01
N TYR A 62 0.17 3.37 -9.24
CA TYR A 62 0.61 2.12 -8.63
C TYR A 62 1.62 1.40 -9.49
N ILE A 63 2.76 1.05 -8.89
CA ILE A 63 3.84 0.29 -9.50
C ILE A 63 4.01 -1.01 -8.71
N LYS A 64 4.05 -2.15 -9.40
CA LYS A 64 4.36 -3.41 -8.73
C LYS A 64 5.78 -3.38 -8.20
N ILE A 65 5.97 -3.82 -6.97
CA ILE A 65 7.33 -3.91 -6.39
C ILE A 65 8.25 -4.84 -7.17
N SER A 66 7.69 -5.85 -7.86
CA SER A 66 8.43 -6.76 -8.75
C SER A 66 8.96 -6.10 -10.03
N ASP A 67 8.32 -5.02 -10.48
CA ASP A 67 8.63 -4.36 -11.75
C ASP A 67 9.61 -3.17 -11.56
N ILE A 68 9.99 -2.87 -10.31
CA ILE A 68 10.96 -1.81 -9.98
C ILE A 68 12.37 -2.34 -10.19
N ASP A 69 13.13 -1.73 -11.10
CA ASP A 69 14.55 -2.04 -11.30
C ASP A 69 15.43 -1.56 -10.11
N ASP A 70 16.68 -2.04 -10.04
CA ASP A 70 17.55 -1.76 -8.90
C ASP A 70 17.96 -0.28 -8.82
N GLU A 71 18.15 0.40 -9.95
CA GLU A 71 18.50 1.82 -9.99
C GLU A 71 17.33 2.69 -9.47
N SER A 72 16.12 2.40 -9.96
CA SER A 72 14.91 3.05 -9.48
C SER A 72 14.67 2.78 -7.99
N LEU A 73 14.88 1.54 -7.54
CA LEU A 73 14.73 1.20 -6.12
C LEU A 73 15.75 1.95 -5.25
N GLU A 74 17.02 2.03 -5.68
CA GLU A 74 18.06 2.80 -4.97
C GLU A 74 17.66 4.28 -4.82
N THR A 75 17.09 4.86 -5.89
CA THR A 75 16.58 6.23 -5.86
C THR A 75 15.39 6.38 -4.89
N LEU A 76 14.43 5.46 -4.90
CA LEU A 76 13.28 5.48 -4.01
C LEU A 76 13.67 5.33 -2.54
N VAL A 77 14.61 4.42 -2.24
CA VAL A 77 15.14 4.25 -0.89
C VAL A 77 15.81 5.54 -0.41
N LYS A 78 16.60 6.19 -1.27
CA LYS A 78 17.24 7.46 -0.94
C LYS A 78 16.23 8.59 -0.66
N LEU A 79 15.15 8.66 -1.44
CA LEU A 79 14.10 9.67 -1.24
C LEU A 79 13.29 9.43 0.03
N ASN A 80 13.23 8.18 0.48
CA ASN A 80 12.50 7.81 1.70
C ASN A 80 13.26 8.10 2.98
N LEU A 81 14.60 8.13 2.92
CA LEU A 81 15.47 8.50 4.03
C LEU A 81 15.61 10.03 4.07
N VAL A 82 15.28 10.65 5.20
CA VAL A 82 15.33 12.11 5.36
C VAL A 82 16.77 12.62 5.25
N ASP A 83 17.69 12.00 6.00
CA ASP A 83 19.14 12.23 5.89
C ASP A 83 19.89 10.90 6.01
N ILE A 84 20.59 10.51 4.93
CA ILE A 84 21.36 9.26 4.91
C ILE A 84 22.49 9.28 5.96
N SER A 85 23.01 10.45 6.33
CA SER A 85 24.11 10.54 7.29
C SER A 85 23.71 10.07 8.69
N GLU A 86 22.46 10.24 9.09
CA GLU A 86 21.91 9.78 10.37
C GLU A 86 21.95 8.25 10.49
N TYR A 87 21.87 7.52 9.39
CA TYR A 87 21.90 6.05 9.37
C TYR A 87 23.31 5.45 9.22
N ARG A 88 24.37 6.25 9.35
CA ARG A 88 25.78 5.81 9.30
C ARG A 88 26.48 5.84 10.65
N CYS A 89 25.80 6.28 11.69
CA CYS A 89 26.30 6.24 13.07
C CYS A 89 26.26 4.80 13.63
N SER A 90 26.79 4.61 14.83
CA SER A 90 26.63 3.30 15.50
C SER A 90 25.17 3.04 15.87
N THR A 91 24.81 1.78 16.10
CA THR A 91 23.44 1.42 16.52
C THR A 91 23.10 2.10 17.86
N GLU A 92 24.06 2.19 18.78
CA GLU A 92 23.90 2.81 20.11
C GLU A 92 23.66 4.33 19.98
N ASP A 93 24.38 5.00 19.06
CA ASP A 93 24.17 6.43 18.80
C ASP A 93 22.80 6.68 18.16
N LEU A 94 22.39 5.83 17.21
CA LEU A 94 21.08 5.93 16.57
C LEU A 94 19.93 5.68 17.56
N GLU A 95 20.08 4.72 18.47
CA GLU A 95 19.12 4.47 19.55
C GLU A 95 19.00 5.68 20.49
N ALA A 96 20.13 6.29 20.85
CA ALA A 96 20.14 7.50 21.69
C ALA A 96 19.47 8.69 20.98
N GLU A 97 19.77 8.90 19.69
CA GLU A 97 19.14 9.94 18.89
C GLU A 97 17.62 9.72 18.73
N MET A 98 17.17 8.47 18.59
CA MET A 98 15.75 8.12 18.53
C MET A 98 15.02 8.32 19.87
N GLU A 99 15.72 8.18 21.00
CA GLU A 99 15.15 8.48 22.33
C GLU A 99 15.03 10.01 22.58
N GLU A 100 15.96 10.80 22.02
CA GLU A 100 16.00 12.26 22.19
C GLU A 100 15.12 13.00 21.14
N ALA A 101 15.03 12.48 19.92
CA ALA A 101 14.19 13.06 18.88
C ALA A 101 12.74 12.63 19.05
N GLU A 102 11.79 13.47 18.59
CA GLU A 102 10.44 12.98 18.31
C GLU A 102 10.59 11.85 17.29
N SER A 103 10.29 10.62 17.71
CA SER A 103 10.65 9.35 17.06
C SER A 103 10.28 9.21 15.56
N GLU A 104 9.52 10.16 15.03
CA GLU A 104 9.09 10.19 13.63
C GLU A 104 10.15 10.75 12.68
N ASP A 105 11.13 11.53 13.17
CA ASP A 105 12.08 12.24 12.31
C ASP A 105 13.25 11.37 11.84
N ILE A 106 13.63 10.34 12.61
CA ILE A 106 14.77 9.46 12.31
C ILE A 106 14.33 8.10 11.75
N THR A 107 13.09 7.70 11.98
CA THR A 107 12.59 6.39 11.52
C THR A 107 12.35 6.40 10.01
N PRO A 108 12.94 5.45 9.22
CA PRO A 108 12.62 5.33 7.81
C PRO A 108 11.12 5.18 7.61
N ARG A 109 10.55 5.99 6.71
CA ARG A 109 9.11 5.95 6.44
C ARG A 109 8.73 4.66 5.72
N CYS A 110 7.60 4.07 6.11
CA CYS A 110 7.01 3.01 5.32
C CYS A 110 6.60 3.58 3.95
N PHE A 111 6.87 2.84 2.88
CA PHE A 111 6.44 3.25 1.55
C PHE A 111 4.92 3.38 1.46
N ASP A 112 4.46 4.45 0.83
CA ASP A 112 3.08 4.56 0.40
C ASP A 112 2.78 3.49 -0.65
N GLY A 113 1.58 2.89 -0.57
CA GLY A 113 1.25 1.80 -1.47
C GLY A 113 0.22 0.85 -0.92
N GLY A 114 0.44 -0.45 -1.07
CA GLY A 114 -0.47 -1.46 -0.55
C GLY A 114 -0.63 -2.67 -1.44
N VAL A 115 -1.86 -3.18 -1.53
CA VAL A 115 -2.18 -4.37 -2.33
C VAL A 115 -3.23 -4.06 -3.38
N VAL A 116 -2.88 -4.27 -4.64
CA VAL A 116 -3.81 -4.28 -5.77
C VAL A 116 -4.24 -5.71 -6.06
N VAL A 117 -5.55 -5.95 -6.09
CA VAL A 117 -6.10 -7.23 -6.55
C VAL A 117 -6.49 -7.12 -8.01
N THR A 118 -5.97 -8.04 -8.82
CA THR A 118 -6.39 -8.18 -10.22
C THR A 118 -7.19 -9.46 -10.42
N SER A 119 -8.16 -9.40 -11.34
CA SER A 119 -8.89 -10.55 -11.83
C SER A 119 -8.89 -10.54 -13.35
N GLN A 120 -8.45 -11.63 -13.96
CA GLN A 120 -8.30 -11.72 -15.43
C GLN A 120 -7.49 -10.56 -16.03
N GLY A 121 -6.46 -10.11 -15.32
CA GLY A 121 -5.56 -9.01 -15.73
C GLY A 121 -6.10 -7.59 -15.54
N LYS A 122 -7.30 -7.43 -14.99
CA LYS A 122 -7.89 -6.11 -14.68
C LYS A 122 -7.82 -5.83 -13.19
N MET A 123 -7.51 -4.63 -12.79
CA MET A 123 -7.62 -4.21 -11.40
C MET A 123 -9.08 -4.23 -10.94
N VAL A 124 -9.35 -4.82 -9.78
CA VAL A 124 -10.70 -4.94 -9.21
C VAL A 124 -10.81 -4.40 -7.79
N ILE A 125 -9.71 -4.37 -7.05
CA ILE A 125 -9.59 -3.72 -5.74
C ILE A 125 -8.23 -3.03 -5.72
N THR A 126 -8.20 -1.76 -5.32
CA THR A 126 -6.98 -0.99 -5.15
C THR A 126 -6.89 -0.45 -3.73
N PRO A 127 -5.69 -0.14 -3.24
CA PRO A 127 -5.52 0.66 -2.03
C PRO A 127 -6.31 1.97 -2.15
N GLN A 128 -6.79 2.47 -1.03
CA GLN A 128 -7.53 3.72 -0.95
C GLN A 128 -6.67 4.78 -0.24
N CYS A 129 -7.19 5.95 0.10
CA CYS A 129 -6.41 6.96 0.81
C CYS A 129 -5.90 6.47 2.17
N CYS A 130 -4.78 7.00 2.63
CA CYS A 130 -4.17 6.68 3.94
C CYS A 130 -3.76 5.21 4.08
N TYR A 131 -3.23 4.62 3.01
CA TYR A 131 -2.81 3.24 2.96
C TYR A 131 -1.30 3.17 2.66
N SER A 132 -0.60 2.32 3.37
CA SER A 132 0.84 2.11 3.21
C SER A 132 1.17 0.66 2.87
N LEU A 133 2.39 0.42 2.43
CA LEU A 133 2.80 -0.93 2.02
C LEU A 133 2.64 -1.95 3.15
N GLN A 134 2.87 -1.56 4.43
CA GLN A 134 2.70 -2.42 5.60
C GLN A 134 1.30 -3.05 5.73
N ASP A 135 0.29 -2.40 5.16
CA ASP A 135 -1.10 -2.87 5.27
C ASP A 135 -1.37 -4.13 4.44
N TYR A 136 -0.37 -4.62 3.69
CA TYR A 136 -0.43 -5.98 3.13
C TYR A 136 -0.77 -7.04 4.19
N LYS A 137 -0.41 -6.76 5.45
CA LYS A 137 -0.68 -7.62 6.61
C LYS A 137 -2.18 -7.88 6.83
N GLU A 138 -3.02 -6.94 6.42
CA GLU A 138 -4.48 -7.12 6.52
C GLU A 138 -4.95 -8.27 5.61
N TRP A 139 -4.35 -8.42 4.43
CA TRP A 139 -4.65 -9.52 3.52
C TRP A 139 -4.16 -10.86 4.07
N THR A 140 -2.99 -10.88 4.73
CA THR A 140 -2.44 -12.10 5.33
C THR A 140 -3.28 -12.61 6.51
N ARG A 141 -3.96 -11.70 7.22
CA ARG A 141 -4.82 -11.98 8.38
C ARG A 141 -6.21 -12.47 7.99
N ILE A 142 -6.59 -12.46 6.72
CA ILE A 142 -7.90 -12.95 6.28
C ILE A 142 -8.09 -14.40 6.73
N LYS A 143 -9.14 -14.62 7.50
CA LYS A 143 -9.54 -15.91 8.09
C LYS A 143 -10.97 -16.24 7.70
N GLN A 144 -11.38 -17.48 7.96
CA GLN A 144 -12.78 -17.84 7.81
C GLN A 144 -13.61 -17.16 8.92
N SER A 145 -14.61 -16.38 8.52
CA SER A 145 -15.57 -15.74 9.41
C SER A 145 -16.95 -15.73 8.79
N LYS A 146 -17.99 -16.11 9.57
CA LYS A 146 -19.38 -16.00 9.14
C LYS A 146 -19.91 -14.58 9.28
N ASN A 147 -19.26 -13.76 10.11
CA ASN A 147 -19.58 -12.35 10.31
C ASN A 147 -18.79 -11.48 9.35
N PHE A 148 -19.28 -10.29 9.11
CA PHE A 148 -18.53 -9.28 8.39
C PHE A 148 -17.34 -8.81 9.22
N GLU A 149 -16.15 -8.96 8.69
CA GLU A 149 -14.89 -8.48 9.23
C GLU A 149 -14.38 -7.32 8.38
N LEU A 150 -13.83 -6.31 8.99
CA LEU A 150 -13.17 -5.23 8.29
C LEU A 150 -11.84 -5.73 7.70
N ILE A 151 -11.57 -5.38 6.45
CA ILE A 151 -10.23 -5.40 5.88
C ILE A 151 -9.83 -3.95 5.61
N TRP A 152 -8.74 -3.52 6.24
CA TRP A 152 -8.23 -2.18 6.05
C TRP A 152 -7.47 -2.10 4.72
N ILE A 153 -7.98 -1.28 3.81
CA ILE A 153 -7.36 -0.94 2.53
C ILE A 153 -7.33 0.58 2.34
N GLY A 154 -7.42 1.33 3.44
CA GLY A 154 -7.61 2.76 3.45
C GLY A 154 -9.08 3.15 3.52
N HIS A 155 -9.38 4.40 3.18
CA HIS A 155 -10.70 5.01 3.18
C HIS A 155 -11.16 5.24 1.73
N PRO A 156 -12.37 4.79 1.31
CA PRO A 156 -13.43 4.13 2.08
C PRO A 156 -13.13 2.67 2.44
N TRP A 157 -13.91 2.12 3.39
CA TRP A 157 -13.70 0.79 3.97
C TRP A 157 -14.25 -0.34 3.13
N MET A 158 -13.63 -1.52 3.24
CA MET A 158 -14.11 -2.78 2.68
C MET A 158 -14.29 -3.81 3.79
N TYR A 159 -15.30 -4.68 3.66
CA TYR A 159 -15.56 -5.77 4.58
C TYR A 159 -15.59 -7.09 3.82
N TYR A 160 -15.36 -8.18 4.56
CA TYR A 160 -15.48 -9.52 4.01
C TYR A 160 -16.16 -10.46 5.00
N LYS A 161 -16.70 -11.55 4.48
CA LYS A 161 -17.13 -12.73 5.23
C LYS A 161 -16.91 -13.99 4.41
N THR A 162 -17.09 -15.17 5.02
CA THR A 162 -17.01 -16.44 4.31
C THR A 162 -18.38 -17.08 4.14
N GLN A 163 -18.57 -17.72 2.98
CA GLN A 163 -19.72 -18.56 2.69
C GLN A 163 -19.25 -19.81 1.95
N GLY A 164 -19.35 -20.97 2.62
CA GLY A 164 -18.78 -22.20 2.08
C GLY A 164 -17.26 -22.09 1.93
N ASN A 165 -16.78 -22.31 0.71
CA ASN A 165 -15.36 -22.21 0.37
C ASN A 165 -14.94 -20.85 -0.20
N ASP A 166 -15.85 -19.88 -0.19
CA ASP A 166 -15.60 -18.56 -0.79
C ASP A 166 -15.47 -17.48 0.27
N ILE A 167 -14.61 -16.51 -0.01
CA ILE A 167 -14.57 -15.20 0.63
C ILE A 167 -15.43 -14.27 -0.20
N LEU A 168 -16.27 -13.53 0.46
CA LEU A 168 -17.18 -12.56 -0.13
C LEU A 168 -16.76 -11.14 0.32
N PHE A 169 -16.47 -10.26 -0.62
CA PHE A 169 -16.09 -8.87 -0.34
C PHE A 169 -17.23 -7.91 -0.66
N THR A 170 -17.40 -6.90 0.16
CA THR A 170 -18.35 -5.82 -0.09
C THR A 170 -17.86 -4.86 -1.18
N ARG A 171 -18.71 -3.96 -1.60
CA ARG A 171 -18.32 -2.68 -2.19
C ARG A 171 -17.56 -1.86 -1.14
N LEU A 172 -16.83 -0.84 -1.58
CA LEU A 172 -16.30 0.18 -0.69
C LEU A 172 -17.45 0.94 -0.03
N ILE A 173 -17.33 1.15 1.27
CA ILE A 173 -18.35 1.79 2.10
C ILE A 173 -17.75 3.04 2.72
N GLU A 174 -18.27 4.19 2.33
CA GLU A 174 -17.90 5.49 2.90
C GLU A 174 -18.91 5.91 3.96
N LYS A 175 -18.44 6.55 5.03
CA LYS A 175 -19.27 7.23 6.03
C LYS A 175 -19.00 8.72 5.94
N ALA A 176 -20.01 9.51 5.68
CA ALA A 176 -19.93 10.95 5.67
C ALA A 176 -20.93 11.58 6.63
N PHE A 177 -20.54 12.64 7.29
CA PHE A 177 -21.43 13.42 8.16
C PHE A 177 -22.04 14.58 7.38
N ASP A 178 -23.37 14.63 7.26
CA ASP A 178 -24.08 15.67 6.50
C ASP A 178 -24.39 16.93 7.33
N GLY A 179 -23.76 17.07 8.50
CA GLY A 179 -24.03 18.15 9.47
C GLY A 179 -25.11 17.81 10.49
N LYS A 180 -25.82 16.69 10.34
CA LYS A 180 -26.88 16.22 11.25
C LYS A 180 -26.74 14.76 11.60
N THR A 181 -26.48 13.91 10.61
CA THR A 181 -26.40 12.46 10.77
C THR A 181 -25.27 11.87 9.94
N TRP A 182 -24.76 10.71 10.38
CA TRP A 182 -23.85 9.91 9.57
C TRP A 182 -24.62 9.18 8.49
N LYS A 183 -24.24 9.42 7.23
CA LYS A 183 -24.72 8.70 6.06
C LYS A 183 -23.70 7.69 5.59
N HIS A 184 -24.16 6.62 5.01
CA HIS A 184 -23.32 5.60 4.40
C HIS A 184 -23.54 5.58 2.89
N TYR A 185 -22.45 5.47 2.16
CA TYR A 185 -22.44 5.45 0.70
C TYR A 185 -21.73 4.19 0.21
N LEU A 186 -22.26 3.60 -0.87
CA LEU A 186 -21.66 2.49 -1.58
C LEU A 186 -21.01 3.00 -2.86
N HIS A 187 -19.73 2.73 -3.03
CA HIS A 187 -19.05 3.04 -4.27
C HIS A 187 -19.42 2.03 -5.37
N ALA A 188 -19.60 2.49 -6.58
CA ALA A 188 -19.88 1.63 -7.73
C ALA A 188 -18.66 0.77 -8.08
N ASP A 189 -17.46 1.30 -7.87
CA ASP A 189 -16.18 0.66 -8.15
C ASP A 189 -15.28 0.58 -6.91
N ASN A 190 -14.52 -0.50 -6.78
CA ASN A 190 -13.54 -0.69 -5.70
C ASN A 190 -12.12 -0.28 -6.13
N THR A 191 -11.98 0.35 -7.29
CA THR A 191 -10.71 0.84 -7.83
C THR A 191 -10.60 2.37 -7.81
N MET A 192 -11.69 3.09 -7.50
CA MET A 192 -11.70 4.54 -7.57
C MET A 192 -11.36 5.17 -6.23
N MET A 193 -10.29 5.93 -6.20
CA MET A 193 -10.04 6.88 -5.14
C MET A 193 -11.04 8.04 -5.23
N MET A 194 -11.84 8.23 -4.17
CA MET A 194 -12.56 9.46 -3.82
C MET A 194 -13.38 10.15 -4.94
N ASP A 195 -13.92 9.45 -5.91
CA ASP A 195 -14.95 10.03 -6.77
C ASP A 195 -16.34 9.83 -6.15
N SER A 196 -16.77 10.80 -5.37
CA SER A 196 -18.09 10.80 -4.73
C SER A 196 -19.26 10.89 -5.74
N SER A 197 -18.98 11.18 -7.01
CA SER A 197 -20.01 11.31 -8.04
C SER A 197 -20.71 9.98 -8.38
N ASN A 198 -20.06 8.86 -8.11
CA ASN A 198 -20.55 7.51 -8.38
C ASN A 198 -21.00 6.74 -7.12
N CYS A 199 -21.25 7.46 -6.02
CA CYS A 199 -21.70 6.86 -4.78
C CYS A 199 -23.23 6.77 -4.72
N ILE A 200 -23.72 5.64 -4.21
CA ILE A 200 -25.15 5.43 -3.93
C ILE A 200 -25.37 5.50 -2.43
N GLU A 201 -26.22 6.42 -1.97
CA GLU A 201 -26.58 6.49 -0.55
C GLU A 201 -27.20 5.17 -0.10
N LYS A 202 -26.62 4.60 0.95
CA LYS A 202 -27.04 3.35 1.56
C LYS A 202 -28.25 3.60 2.46
N LYS A 203 -29.40 3.01 2.13
CA LYS A 203 -30.65 3.19 2.89
C LYS A 203 -30.65 2.52 4.27
N HIS A 204 -29.74 1.58 4.50
CA HIS A 204 -29.61 0.84 5.77
C HIS A 204 -28.21 1.04 6.33
N LYS A 205 -28.10 1.17 7.66
CA LYS A 205 -26.84 1.46 8.35
C LYS A 205 -25.96 0.23 8.52
N GLU A 206 -26.56 -0.94 8.65
CA GLU A 206 -25.84 -2.20 8.88
C GLU A 206 -25.25 -2.74 7.59
N ILE A 207 -24.08 -3.42 7.70
CA ILE A 207 -23.46 -4.13 6.59
C ILE A 207 -24.17 -5.47 6.43
N ASP A 208 -24.62 -5.76 5.22
CA ASP A 208 -25.33 -6.99 4.91
C ASP A 208 -25.05 -7.52 3.50
N ASP A 209 -25.70 -8.61 3.11
CA ASP A 209 -25.45 -9.32 1.86
C ASP A 209 -25.76 -8.50 0.59
N ARG A 210 -26.51 -7.41 0.71
CA ARG A 210 -26.78 -6.47 -0.41
C ARG A 210 -25.54 -5.64 -0.77
N ASP A 211 -24.60 -5.54 0.15
CA ASP A 211 -23.34 -4.78 -0.04
C ASP A 211 -22.28 -5.62 -0.76
N LEU A 212 -22.47 -6.94 -0.85
CA LEU A 212 -21.52 -7.85 -1.46
C LEU A 212 -21.34 -7.59 -2.96
N LYS A 213 -20.10 -7.48 -3.39
CA LYS A 213 -19.72 -7.23 -4.78
C LYS A 213 -18.96 -8.40 -5.40
N TYR A 214 -17.96 -8.91 -4.70
CA TYR A 214 -17.10 -9.94 -5.23
C TYR A 214 -17.14 -11.23 -4.40
N SER A 215 -16.93 -12.36 -5.07
CA SER A 215 -16.60 -13.62 -4.42
C SER A 215 -15.31 -14.20 -4.99
N VAL A 216 -14.51 -14.85 -4.14
CA VAL A 216 -13.30 -15.54 -4.53
C VAL A 216 -13.13 -16.82 -3.72
N ASN A 217 -12.67 -17.89 -4.35
CA ASN A 217 -12.37 -19.12 -3.63
C ASN A 217 -11.24 -18.90 -2.61
N PHE A 218 -11.47 -19.32 -1.36
CA PHE A 218 -10.56 -19.05 -0.24
C PHE A 218 -9.16 -19.67 -0.46
N ALA A 219 -9.08 -20.88 -1.00
CA ALA A 219 -7.79 -21.53 -1.25
C ALA A 219 -6.98 -20.76 -2.32
N LYS A 220 -7.65 -20.28 -3.38
CA LYS A 220 -7.00 -19.47 -4.43
C LYS A 220 -6.55 -18.11 -3.89
N LEU A 221 -7.34 -17.50 -3.00
CA LEU A 221 -6.93 -16.26 -2.34
C LEU A 221 -5.69 -16.49 -1.48
N LYS A 222 -5.64 -17.55 -0.69
CA LYS A 222 -4.47 -17.91 0.13
C LYS A 222 -3.24 -18.19 -0.72
N GLU A 223 -3.37 -18.88 -1.85
CA GLU A 223 -2.27 -19.07 -2.79
C GLU A 223 -1.73 -17.74 -3.34
N ALA A 224 -2.63 -16.82 -3.71
CA ALA A 224 -2.25 -15.51 -4.23
C ALA A 224 -1.57 -14.65 -3.14
N ILE A 225 -2.06 -14.70 -1.89
CA ILE A 225 -1.42 -14.05 -0.73
C ILE A 225 0.00 -14.59 -0.54
N GLY A 226 0.19 -15.91 -0.54
CA GLY A 226 1.52 -16.51 -0.35
C GLY A 226 2.53 -16.09 -1.45
N LYS A 227 2.08 -15.90 -2.70
CA LYS A 227 2.94 -15.38 -3.78
C LYS A 227 3.34 -13.93 -3.52
N MET A 228 2.39 -13.09 -3.10
CA MET A 228 2.64 -11.70 -2.73
C MET A 228 3.63 -11.59 -1.56
N GLU A 229 3.51 -12.43 -0.54
CA GLU A 229 4.45 -12.46 0.60
C GLU A 229 5.89 -12.80 0.15
N MET A 230 6.04 -13.71 -0.81
CA MET A 230 7.37 -14.01 -1.39
C MET A 230 7.95 -12.81 -2.16
N GLU A 231 7.12 -12.09 -2.91
CA GLU A 231 7.55 -10.85 -3.60
C GLU A 231 7.98 -9.78 -2.60
N LEU A 232 7.21 -9.56 -1.53
CA LEU A 232 7.55 -8.63 -0.44
C LEU A 232 8.85 -9.01 0.26
N HIS A 233 9.06 -10.31 0.53
CA HIS A 233 10.31 -10.77 1.12
C HIS A 233 11.51 -10.47 0.20
N THR A 234 11.37 -10.71 -1.10
CA THR A 234 12.41 -10.41 -2.09
C THR A 234 12.68 -8.91 -2.17
N PHE A 235 11.63 -8.09 -2.19
CA PHE A 235 11.72 -6.64 -2.20
C PHE A 235 12.46 -6.10 -0.98
N LYS A 236 12.11 -6.60 0.22
CA LYS A 236 12.78 -6.27 1.48
C LYS A 236 14.28 -6.60 1.44
N LYS A 237 14.66 -7.76 0.90
CA LYS A 237 16.06 -8.15 0.71
C LYS A 237 16.83 -7.22 -0.23
N ARG A 238 16.18 -6.70 -1.26
CA ARG A 238 16.80 -5.72 -2.16
C ARG A 238 17.06 -4.39 -1.45
N ILE A 239 16.14 -3.91 -0.62
CA ILE A 239 16.34 -2.71 0.22
C ILE A 239 17.47 -2.93 1.20
N GLU A 240 17.50 -4.07 1.90
CA GLU A 240 18.58 -4.45 2.82
C GLU A 240 19.96 -4.42 2.13
N ALA A 241 20.04 -4.95 0.90
CA ALA A 241 21.28 -4.93 0.11
C ALA A 241 21.73 -3.51 -0.27
N ILE A 242 20.81 -2.59 -0.54
CA ILE A 242 21.09 -1.18 -0.79
C ILE A 242 21.63 -0.53 0.50
N ALA A 243 21.00 -0.76 1.64
CA ALA A 243 21.45 -0.24 2.92
C ALA A 243 22.85 -0.75 3.30
N ILE A 244 23.15 -2.02 3.05
CA ILE A 244 24.50 -2.59 3.21
C ILE A 244 25.51 -1.90 2.29
N LYS A 245 25.17 -1.73 0.99
CA LYS A 245 26.02 -1.05 0.00
C LYS A 245 26.38 0.38 0.43
N TRP A 246 25.47 1.05 1.11
CA TRP A 246 25.68 2.41 1.61
C TRP A 246 26.30 2.47 3.01
N GLU A 247 26.64 1.34 3.60
CA GLU A 247 27.21 1.24 4.94
C GLU A 247 26.33 1.86 6.03
N LEU A 248 24.99 1.69 5.86
CA LEU A 248 24.02 2.17 6.82
C LEU A 248 23.97 1.22 8.02
N VAL A 249 23.75 1.76 9.21
CA VAL A 249 23.57 0.98 10.41
C VAL A 249 22.24 0.20 10.33
N ASN A 250 22.25 -1.01 10.85
CA ASN A 250 21.06 -1.87 10.96
C ASN A 250 20.23 -2.03 9.65
N PRO A 251 20.84 -2.52 8.55
CA PRO A 251 20.19 -2.60 7.22
C PRO A 251 18.86 -3.35 7.22
N SER A 252 18.76 -4.43 8.02
CA SER A 252 17.53 -5.23 8.11
C SER A 252 16.39 -4.48 8.77
N TRP A 253 16.68 -3.63 9.76
CA TRP A 253 15.70 -2.75 10.39
C TRP A 253 15.21 -1.68 9.42
N ILE A 254 16.12 -1.00 8.69
CA ILE A 254 15.75 -0.02 7.65
C ILE A 254 14.76 -0.65 6.65
N ALA A 255 15.10 -1.83 6.14
CA ALA A 255 14.25 -2.55 5.21
C ALA A 255 12.89 -2.95 5.83
N ALA A 256 12.88 -3.28 7.13
CA ALA A 256 11.65 -3.59 7.85
C ALA A 256 10.77 -2.36 8.03
N CYS A 257 11.33 -1.20 8.39
CA CYS A 257 10.58 0.05 8.49
C CYS A 257 9.91 0.40 7.16
N MET A 258 10.64 0.33 6.06
CA MET A 258 10.14 0.72 4.73
C MET A 258 9.05 -0.20 4.19
N VAL A 259 9.02 -1.48 4.58
CA VAL A 259 8.07 -2.48 4.05
C VAL A 259 7.00 -2.86 5.07
N ASP A 260 7.39 -3.08 6.32
CA ASP A 260 6.50 -3.61 7.36
C ASP A 260 5.97 -2.52 8.30
N GLY A 261 6.39 -1.28 8.13
CA GLY A 261 6.15 -0.21 9.10
C GLY A 261 7.03 -0.42 10.34
N ASN A 262 6.73 0.24 11.43
CA ASN A 262 7.53 0.26 12.67
C ASN A 262 8.31 -1.03 12.90
N GLY A 263 9.54 -1.08 12.37
CA GLY A 263 10.50 -2.13 12.69
C GLY A 263 10.94 -1.88 14.13
N GLU A 264 10.61 -2.77 15.05
CA GLU A 264 11.33 -2.80 16.33
C GLU A 264 12.82 -2.93 15.97
N MET A 265 13.67 -2.00 16.40
CA MET A 265 15.09 -2.22 16.35
C MET A 265 15.34 -3.55 17.06
N LEU A 266 15.78 -4.56 16.30
CA LEU A 266 16.13 -5.84 16.88
C LEU A 266 17.31 -5.54 17.83
N SER A 267 17.02 -5.47 19.13
CA SER A 267 18.07 -5.62 20.12
C SER A 267 18.79 -6.92 19.75
N TYR A 268 20.02 -6.83 19.31
CA TYR A 268 20.86 -8.00 19.10
C TYR A 268 20.90 -8.72 20.42
N GLY A 269 20.19 -9.86 20.44
CA GLY A 269 20.02 -10.66 21.62
C GLY A 269 21.38 -10.93 22.26
N GLU A 270 21.41 -10.76 23.55
CA GLU A 270 22.38 -11.45 24.39
C GLU A 270 22.43 -12.89 23.90
N GLU A 271 23.49 -13.26 23.18
CA GLU A 271 23.83 -14.66 22.96
C GLU A 271 23.90 -15.26 24.35
N ASP A 272 22.95 -16.12 24.67
CA ASP A 272 23.05 -17.02 25.81
C ASP A 272 24.35 -17.82 25.71
N VAL A 273 25.41 -17.26 26.23
CA VAL A 273 26.63 -18.01 26.56
C VAL A 273 26.33 -18.77 27.85
N ASN A 274 25.82 -19.98 27.67
CA ASN A 274 25.86 -21.02 28.71
C ASN A 274 26.43 -22.30 28.15
#